data_6849cf27c06d8fa7cc6072f5e24e2b7c
#
_entry.id   6849cf27c06d8fa7cc6072f5e24e2b7c
#
_cell.length_a   1.000
_cell.length_b   1.000
_cell.length_c   1.000
_cell.angle_alpha   90.00
_cell.angle_beta   90.00
_cell.angle_gamma   90.00
#
_symmetry.space_group_name_H-M   'P 1'
#
loop_
_entity.id
_entity.type
_entity.pdbx_description
1 polymer ?
#
loop_
_entity_poly.entity_id
_entity_poly.type
_entity_poly.pdbx_seq_one_letter_code
_entity_poly.pdbx_strand_id
1 'polypeptide(L)'
;MINTTILFYVILTLSIGYAFIYPTAGDLSALMDERQKQENYLEMISKIEVKKNELLTEYNNISVDDKKYIGTILPDSFDFVRLISQIDAVGSKYGLSIDKTSFKEINASSGDSISEAGPPKTYQSATISFSFDASYSQFNSFMDDLGKSLRILDIKSMKLSAKETGVYSYDVEFEVYWLK
;
A
#
# COMPACT_ATOMS: atom_id res chain seq x y z
N MET A 1 -49.56 -21.92 63.64
CA MET A 1 -50.06 -20.68 62.96
C MET A 1 -48.92 -19.73 62.84
N ILE A 2 -48.41 -19.52 61.62
CA ILE A 2 -47.39 -18.52 61.36
C ILE A 2 -48.03 -17.18 61.51
N ASN A 3 -47.57 -16.34 62.47
CA ASN A 3 -48.16 -15.03 62.71
C ASN A 3 -48.07 -14.19 61.43
N THR A 4 -49.21 -13.68 60.98
CA THR A 4 -49.34 -12.85 59.76
C THR A 4 -48.32 -11.70 59.72
N THR A 5 -47.99 -11.20 60.92
CA THR A 5 -47.01 -10.13 61.15
C THR A 5 -45.58 -10.59 60.77
N ILE A 6 -45.18 -11.82 61.07
CA ILE A 6 -43.85 -12.37 60.71
C ILE A 6 -43.73 -12.57 59.17
N LEU A 7 -44.83 -13.07 58.56
CA LEU A 7 -44.90 -13.23 57.11
C LEU A 7 -44.73 -11.88 56.37
N PHE A 8 -45.38 -10.83 56.89
CA PHE A 8 -45.28 -9.48 56.35
C PHE A 8 -43.88 -8.92 56.43
N TYR A 9 -43.16 -9.08 57.55
CA TYR A 9 -41.76 -8.65 57.66
C TYR A 9 -40.81 -9.43 56.74
N VAL A 10 -41.03 -10.71 56.56
CA VAL A 10 -40.22 -11.53 55.63
C VAL A 10 -40.41 -11.09 54.16
N ILE A 11 -41.65 -10.82 53.76
CA ILE A 11 -41.93 -10.30 52.42
C ILE A 11 -41.33 -8.91 52.23
N LEU A 12 -41.42 -8.05 53.24
CA LEU A 12 -40.87 -6.69 53.19
C LEU A 12 -39.34 -6.72 53.05
N THR A 13 -38.65 -7.55 53.85
CA THR A 13 -37.18 -7.66 53.75
C THR A 13 -36.73 -8.25 52.42
N LEU A 14 -37.42 -9.24 51.87
CA LEU A 14 -37.17 -9.80 50.54
C LEU A 14 -37.41 -8.78 49.44
N SER A 15 -38.46 -7.98 49.52
CA SER A 15 -38.78 -6.93 48.55
C SER A 15 -37.71 -5.82 48.54
N ILE A 16 -37.27 -5.36 49.71
CA ILE A 16 -36.20 -4.36 49.83
C ILE A 16 -34.86 -4.95 49.29
N GLY A 17 -34.53 -6.17 49.67
CA GLY A 17 -33.34 -6.86 49.16
C GLY A 17 -33.35 -6.97 47.62
N TYR A 18 -34.48 -7.38 47.05
CA TYR A 18 -34.62 -7.47 45.59
C TYR A 18 -34.52 -6.11 44.91
N ALA A 19 -35.17 -5.07 45.42
CA ALA A 19 -35.12 -3.72 44.84
C ALA A 19 -33.76 -3.07 44.90
N PHE A 20 -32.91 -3.45 45.85
CA PHE A 20 -31.54 -2.93 45.98
C PHE A 20 -30.51 -3.73 45.21
N ILE A 21 -30.62 -5.05 45.16
CA ILE A 21 -29.64 -5.95 44.54
C ILE A 21 -29.81 -5.96 43.03
N TYR A 22 -31.03 -5.90 42.52
CA TYR A 22 -31.32 -6.04 41.10
C TYR A 22 -30.71 -4.92 40.23
N PRO A 23 -30.86 -3.61 40.58
CA PRO A 23 -30.21 -2.56 39.77
C PRO A 23 -28.67 -2.58 39.88
N THR A 24 -28.13 -2.90 41.08
CA THR A 24 -26.69 -2.92 41.31
C THR A 24 -25.98 -4.02 40.54
N ALA A 25 -26.65 -5.15 40.29
CA ALA A 25 -26.10 -6.25 39.49
C ALA A 25 -25.95 -5.87 37.99
N GLY A 26 -26.86 -5.03 37.48
CA GLY A 26 -26.79 -4.50 36.12
C GLY A 26 -25.59 -3.56 35.92
N ASP A 27 -25.41 -2.63 36.87
CA ASP A 27 -24.28 -1.69 36.83
C ASP A 27 -22.93 -2.39 36.95
N LEU A 28 -22.85 -3.45 37.76
CA LEU A 28 -21.62 -4.24 37.90
C LEU A 28 -21.25 -4.96 36.61
N SER A 29 -22.21 -5.53 35.89
CA SER A 29 -21.96 -6.17 34.62
C SER A 29 -21.50 -5.17 33.55
N ALA A 30 -22.07 -3.99 33.49
CA ALA A 30 -21.66 -2.93 32.57
C ALA A 30 -20.23 -2.46 32.85
N LEU A 31 -19.88 -2.29 34.13
CA LEU A 31 -18.50 -1.94 34.54
C LEU A 31 -17.50 -3.05 34.23
N MET A 32 -17.89 -4.30 34.38
CA MET A 32 -17.04 -5.43 33.97
C MET A 32 -16.80 -5.47 32.45
N ASP A 33 -17.83 -5.24 31.66
CA ASP A 33 -17.73 -5.17 30.21
C ASP A 33 -16.83 -4.00 29.75
N GLU A 34 -16.97 -2.85 30.41
CA GLU A 34 -16.12 -1.69 30.12
C GLU A 34 -14.66 -1.97 30.48
N ARG A 35 -14.41 -2.56 31.63
CA ARG A 35 -13.07 -2.99 32.04
C ARG A 35 -12.47 -4.00 31.08
N GLN A 36 -13.25 -4.98 30.62
CA GLN A 36 -12.80 -5.96 29.63
C GLN A 36 -12.43 -5.29 28.30
N LYS A 37 -13.22 -4.30 27.87
CA LYS A 37 -12.89 -3.50 26.68
C LYS A 37 -11.57 -2.74 26.86
N GLN A 38 -11.37 -2.10 28.01
CA GLN A 38 -10.12 -1.38 28.30
C GLN A 38 -8.92 -2.33 28.33
N GLU A 39 -9.03 -3.52 28.91
CA GLU A 39 -7.98 -4.53 28.91
C GLU A 39 -7.68 -5.00 27.47
N ASN A 40 -8.68 -5.23 26.65
CA ASN A 40 -8.51 -5.57 25.23
C ASN A 40 -7.83 -4.44 24.43
N TYR A 41 -8.15 -3.17 24.69
CA TYR A 41 -7.48 -2.03 24.07
C TYR A 41 -6.00 -1.96 24.49
N LEU A 42 -5.69 -2.16 25.76
CA LEU A 42 -4.30 -2.17 26.24
C LEU A 42 -3.50 -3.32 25.61
N GLU A 43 -4.10 -4.51 25.50
CA GLU A 43 -3.47 -5.64 24.81
C GLU A 43 -3.21 -5.33 23.32
N MET A 44 -4.18 -4.70 22.65
CA MET A 44 -4.03 -4.29 21.26
C MET A 44 -2.91 -3.26 21.10
N ILE A 45 -2.85 -2.25 21.97
CA ILE A 45 -1.78 -1.23 21.96
C ILE A 45 -0.42 -1.89 22.19
N SER A 46 -0.31 -2.80 23.14
CA SER A 46 0.92 -3.55 23.40
C SER A 46 1.38 -4.35 22.19
N LYS A 47 0.45 -5.04 21.51
CA LYS A 47 0.76 -5.78 20.26
C LYS A 47 1.25 -4.85 19.14
N ILE A 48 0.62 -3.67 19.01
CA ILE A 48 1.04 -2.65 18.03
C ILE A 48 2.45 -2.16 18.36
N GLU A 49 2.74 -1.90 19.63
CA GLU A 49 4.06 -1.41 20.08
C GLU A 49 5.16 -2.47 19.83
N VAL A 50 4.89 -3.72 20.15
CA VAL A 50 5.79 -4.85 19.84
C VAL A 50 6.05 -4.93 18.35
N LYS A 51 4.99 -4.90 17.52
CA LYS A 51 5.11 -4.97 16.06
C LYS A 51 5.87 -3.77 15.48
N LYS A 52 5.63 -2.56 16.02
CA LYS A 52 6.38 -1.36 15.65
C LYS A 52 7.87 -1.52 15.94
N ASN A 53 8.22 -2.02 17.12
CA ASN A 53 9.63 -2.20 17.52
C ASN A 53 10.32 -3.29 16.69
N GLU A 54 9.61 -4.36 16.36
CA GLU A 54 10.06 -5.41 15.43
C GLU A 54 10.38 -4.81 14.06
N LEU A 55 9.43 -4.07 13.48
CA LEU A 55 9.61 -3.42 12.17
C LEU A 55 10.75 -2.38 12.19
N LEU A 56 10.90 -1.61 13.27
CA LEU A 56 12.00 -0.68 13.41
C LEU A 56 13.35 -1.41 13.47
N THR A 57 13.39 -2.56 14.12
CA THR A 57 14.61 -3.39 14.19
C THR A 57 14.95 -3.96 12.82
N GLU A 58 13.96 -4.49 12.11
CA GLU A 58 14.14 -4.96 10.73
C GLU A 58 14.62 -3.83 9.82
N TYR A 59 13.97 -2.67 9.88
CA TYR A 59 14.36 -1.49 9.10
C TYR A 59 15.80 -1.03 9.41
N ASN A 60 16.20 -1.03 10.67
CA ASN A 60 17.56 -0.63 11.07
C ASN A 60 18.62 -1.66 10.65
N ASN A 61 18.25 -2.92 10.52
CA ASN A 61 19.14 -3.98 10.03
C ASN A 61 19.38 -3.93 8.50
N ILE A 62 18.54 -3.19 7.74
CA ILE A 62 18.80 -2.96 6.34
C ILE A 62 20.03 -2.05 6.21
N SER A 63 20.98 -2.45 5.37
CA SER A 63 22.20 -1.66 5.17
C SER A 63 21.89 -0.27 4.60
N VAL A 64 22.78 0.69 4.84
CA VAL A 64 22.62 2.05 4.29
C VAL A 64 22.63 2.03 2.76
N ASP A 65 23.44 1.13 2.16
CA ASP A 65 23.53 0.99 0.73
C ASP A 65 22.25 0.39 0.14
N ASP A 66 21.65 -0.60 0.81
CA ASP A 66 20.38 -1.18 0.39
C ASP A 66 19.23 -0.17 0.52
N LYS A 67 19.20 0.64 1.59
CA LYS A 67 18.23 1.74 1.75
C LYS A 67 18.35 2.76 0.62
N LYS A 68 19.57 3.13 0.26
CA LYS A 68 19.83 4.05 -0.86
C LYS A 68 19.43 3.43 -2.19
N TYR A 69 19.71 2.15 -2.39
CA TYR A 69 19.33 1.39 -3.57
C TYR A 69 17.79 1.32 -3.72
N ILE A 70 17.07 0.98 -2.64
CA ILE A 70 15.61 0.96 -2.62
C ILE A 70 15.04 2.34 -2.98
N GLY A 71 15.54 3.42 -2.37
CA GLY A 71 15.09 4.78 -2.67
C GLY A 71 15.38 5.22 -4.12
N THR A 72 16.33 4.57 -4.80
CA THR A 72 16.59 4.82 -6.22
C THR A 72 15.63 4.05 -7.13
N ILE A 73 15.30 2.81 -6.74
CA ILE A 73 14.38 1.93 -7.48
C ILE A 73 12.93 2.39 -7.33
N LEU A 74 12.54 2.76 -6.10
CA LEU A 74 11.19 3.20 -5.74
C LEU A 74 11.27 4.57 -5.03
N PRO A 75 11.34 5.67 -5.76
CA PRO A 75 11.48 7.01 -5.20
C PRO A 75 10.18 7.47 -4.50
N ASP A 76 10.33 8.33 -3.50
CA ASP A 76 9.21 8.97 -2.78
C ASP A 76 8.43 9.98 -3.63
N SER A 77 9.01 10.41 -4.76
CA SER A 77 8.37 11.33 -5.70
C SER A 77 8.69 10.96 -7.13
N PHE A 78 7.72 11.20 -8.01
CA PHE A 78 7.87 10.93 -9.43
C PHE A 78 8.41 12.17 -10.16
N ASP A 79 9.57 12.01 -10.80
CA ASP A 79 10.17 13.02 -11.67
C ASP A 79 10.23 12.47 -13.11
N PHE A 80 9.24 12.87 -13.90
CA PHE A 80 9.11 12.47 -15.29
C PHE A 80 10.29 12.93 -16.14
N VAL A 81 10.73 14.18 -15.97
CA VAL A 81 11.81 14.76 -16.79
C VAL A 81 13.11 14.00 -16.57
N ARG A 82 13.41 13.71 -15.30
CA ARG A 82 14.60 12.94 -14.94
C ARG A 82 14.56 11.52 -15.48
N LEU A 83 13.39 10.88 -15.43
CA LEU A 83 13.22 9.52 -15.93
C LEU A 83 13.43 9.48 -17.45
N ILE A 84 12.80 10.38 -18.20
CA ILE A 84 12.99 10.47 -19.66
C ILE A 84 14.46 10.74 -20.01
N SER A 85 15.11 11.65 -19.30
CA SER A 85 16.53 11.92 -19.50
C SER A 85 17.42 10.69 -19.25
N GLN A 86 17.08 9.86 -18.27
CA GLN A 86 17.78 8.59 -18.01
C GLN A 86 17.55 7.57 -19.13
N ILE A 87 16.31 7.43 -19.61
CA ILE A 87 15.95 6.54 -20.71
C ILE A 87 16.68 6.99 -22.00
N ASP A 88 16.69 8.29 -22.29
CA ASP A 88 17.38 8.87 -23.43
C ASP A 88 18.89 8.65 -23.35
N ALA A 89 19.48 8.82 -22.17
CA ALA A 89 20.91 8.54 -21.94
C ALA A 89 21.27 7.08 -22.19
N VAL A 90 20.40 6.13 -21.83
CA VAL A 90 20.59 4.71 -22.14
C VAL A 90 20.40 4.45 -23.64
N GLY A 91 19.37 5.04 -24.26
CA GLY A 91 19.11 4.92 -25.71
C GLY A 91 20.28 5.45 -26.56
N SER A 92 20.81 6.59 -26.17
CA SER A 92 21.94 7.24 -26.85
C SER A 92 23.19 6.35 -26.92
N LYS A 93 23.44 5.47 -25.94
CA LYS A 93 24.56 4.49 -26.00
C LYS A 93 24.46 3.55 -27.20
N TYR A 94 23.26 3.28 -27.65
CA TYR A 94 22.93 2.39 -28.76
C TYR A 94 22.60 3.15 -30.05
N GLY A 95 22.74 4.50 -30.01
CA GLY A 95 22.42 5.35 -31.17
C GLY A 95 20.90 5.49 -31.42
N LEU A 96 20.09 5.25 -30.41
CA LEU A 96 18.64 5.39 -30.49
C LEU A 96 18.24 6.83 -30.18
N SER A 97 17.31 7.37 -30.97
CA SER A 97 16.64 8.63 -30.69
C SER A 97 15.23 8.34 -30.17
N ILE A 98 14.93 8.85 -28.99
CA ILE A 98 13.61 8.65 -28.38
C ILE A 98 12.68 9.77 -28.83
N ASP A 99 11.61 9.37 -29.53
CA ASP A 99 10.63 10.27 -30.09
C ASP A 99 9.25 10.07 -29.45
N LYS A 100 8.35 11.04 -29.63
CA LYS A 100 6.92 10.98 -29.24
C LYS A 100 6.68 10.54 -27.80
N THR A 101 7.47 11.07 -26.87
CA THR A 101 7.29 10.77 -25.46
C THR A 101 5.96 11.34 -24.95
N SER A 102 5.15 10.51 -24.32
CA SER A 102 3.93 10.95 -23.63
C SER A 102 3.85 10.38 -22.22
N PHE A 103 3.15 11.08 -21.36
CA PHE A 103 2.96 10.73 -19.96
C PHE A 103 1.48 10.77 -19.62
N LYS A 104 1.02 9.73 -18.93
CA LYS A 104 -0.34 9.64 -18.41
C LYS A 104 -0.31 9.14 -16.99
N GLU A 105 -0.59 10.01 -16.04
CA GLU A 105 -0.74 9.62 -14.64
C GLU A 105 -1.99 8.77 -14.46
N ILE A 106 -1.84 7.61 -13.83
CA ILE A 106 -2.96 6.75 -13.45
C ILE A 106 -3.35 7.16 -12.03
N ASN A 107 -4.15 8.23 -11.92
CA ASN A 107 -4.77 8.57 -10.65
C ASN A 107 -5.73 7.46 -10.24
N ALA A 108 -5.48 6.81 -9.11
CA ALA A 108 -6.36 5.80 -8.52
C ALA A 108 -7.76 6.34 -8.14
N SER A 109 -8.05 7.59 -8.51
CA SER A 109 -9.28 8.32 -8.17
C SER A 109 -10.23 8.60 -9.34
N SER A 110 -9.95 8.12 -10.54
CA SER A 110 -10.81 8.43 -11.71
C SER A 110 -11.27 7.16 -12.39
N GLY A 111 -12.44 6.69 -12.04
CA GLY A 111 -13.17 5.76 -12.87
C GLY A 111 -13.92 4.69 -12.13
N ASP A 112 -15.21 4.86 -12.03
CA ASP A 112 -16.28 3.86 -12.15
C ASP A 112 -15.81 2.40 -12.30
N SER A 113 -15.30 1.85 -11.23
CA SER A 113 -15.37 0.42 -10.97
C SER A 113 -15.45 0.27 -9.47
N ILE A 114 -16.52 -0.37 -9.03
CA ILE A 114 -16.72 -0.91 -7.69
C ILE A 114 -15.51 -1.83 -7.43
N SER A 115 -14.41 -1.25 -7.00
CA SER A 115 -13.22 -2.00 -6.60
C SER A 115 -13.49 -2.54 -5.23
N GLU A 116 -13.49 -3.86 -5.12
CA GLU A 116 -13.37 -4.56 -3.84
C GLU A 116 -12.45 -3.79 -2.91
N ALA A 117 -12.93 -3.58 -1.67
CA ALA A 117 -12.22 -2.86 -0.62
C ALA A 117 -10.92 -3.60 -0.25
N GLY A 118 -9.91 -3.44 -1.09
CA GLY A 118 -8.54 -3.84 -0.79
C GLY A 118 -7.87 -2.80 0.12
N PRO A 119 -6.79 -3.16 0.84
CA PRO A 119 -6.04 -2.21 1.64
C PRO A 119 -5.57 -1.03 0.76
N PRO A 120 -5.48 0.20 1.32
CA PRO A 120 -5.07 1.38 0.56
C PRO A 120 -3.70 1.13 -0.07
N LYS A 121 -3.60 1.34 -1.39
CA LYS A 121 -2.33 1.20 -2.10
C LYS A 121 -1.35 2.26 -1.59
N THR A 122 -0.19 1.82 -1.17
CA THR A 122 0.91 2.67 -0.66
C THR A 122 1.77 3.24 -1.78
N TYR A 123 1.48 2.92 -3.03
CA TYR A 123 2.21 3.37 -4.21
C TYR A 123 1.26 4.01 -5.23
N GLN A 124 1.82 4.86 -6.06
CA GLN A 124 1.17 5.44 -7.23
C GLN A 124 1.85 4.92 -8.49
N SER A 125 1.16 5.00 -9.62
CA SER A 125 1.73 4.60 -10.90
C SER A 125 1.33 5.55 -12.02
N ALA A 126 2.17 5.58 -13.07
CA ALA A 126 1.90 6.30 -14.30
C ALA A 126 2.34 5.49 -15.51
N THR A 127 1.67 5.71 -16.62
CA THR A 127 2.06 5.15 -17.91
C THR A 127 2.91 6.17 -18.67
N ILE A 128 4.06 5.71 -19.14
CA ILE A 128 4.95 6.46 -20.03
C ILE A 128 4.98 5.72 -21.36
N SER A 129 4.78 6.41 -22.45
CA SER A 129 4.96 5.85 -23.78
C SER A 129 5.97 6.67 -24.57
N PHE A 130 6.78 5.99 -25.35
CA PHE A 130 7.72 6.60 -26.28
C PHE A 130 7.97 5.68 -27.47
N SER A 131 8.45 6.27 -28.57
CA SER A 131 8.78 5.54 -29.78
C SER A 131 10.23 5.77 -30.17
N PHE A 132 10.82 4.80 -30.86
CA PHE A 132 12.17 4.87 -31.41
C PHE A 132 12.33 3.88 -32.55
N ASP A 133 13.32 4.16 -33.40
CA ASP A 133 13.70 3.26 -34.50
C ASP A 133 14.97 2.53 -34.13
N ALA A 134 14.99 1.21 -34.33
CA ALA A 134 16.11 0.38 -33.98
C ALA A 134 16.18 -0.91 -34.85
N SER A 135 17.36 -1.46 -35.00
CA SER A 135 17.50 -2.87 -35.36
C SER A 135 17.14 -3.75 -34.16
N TYR A 136 16.79 -4.99 -34.40
CA TYR A 136 16.47 -5.93 -33.32
C TYR A 136 17.62 -6.08 -32.29
N SER A 137 18.87 -6.07 -32.76
CA SER A 137 20.04 -6.17 -31.86
C SER A 137 20.15 -4.96 -30.92
N GLN A 138 20.00 -3.74 -31.47
CA GLN A 138 20.02 -2.51 -30.68
C GLN A 138 18.85 -2.48 -29.66
N PHE A 139 17.64 -2.85 -30.10
CA PHE A 139 16.47 -2.97 -29.22
C PHE A 139 16.75 -3.91 -28.06
N ASN A 140 17.24 -5.12 -28.32
CA ASN A 140 17.51 -6.11 -27.29
C ASN A 140 18.52 -5.61 -26.25
N SER A 141 19.61 -5.00 -26.72
CA SER A 141 20.64 -4.44 -25.84
C SER A 141 20.12 -3.25 -25.01
N PHE A 142 19.31 -2.39 -25.62
CA PHE A 142 18.68 -1.29 -24.95
C PHE A 142 17.70 -1.78 -23.84
N MET A 143 16.88 -2.78 -24.14
CA MET A 143 15.93 -3.34 -23.19
C MET A 143 16.63 -4.07 -22.03
N ASP A 144 17.72 -4.77 -22.29
CA ASP A 144 18.54 -5.41 -21.25
C ASP A 144 19.16 -4.38 -20.29
N ASP A 145 19.73 -3.29 -20.84
CA ASP A 145 20.29 -2.21 -20.03
C ASP A 145 19.19 -1.42 -19.28
N LEU A 146 18.03 -1.23 -19.90
CA LEU A 146 16.90 -0.58 -19.27
C LEU A 146 16.36 -1.42 -18.11
N GLY A 147 16.28 -2.75 -18.27
CA GLY A 147 15.89 -3.69 -17.20
C GLY A 147 16.89 -3.74 -16.04
N LYS A 148 18.16 -3.41 -16.29
CA LYS A 148 19.19 -3.24 -15.25
C LYS A 148 19.22 -1.82 -14.67
N SER A 149 18.44 -0.89 -15.24
CA SER A 149 18.34 0.47 -14.76
C SER A 149 17.68 0.52 -13.37
N LEU A 150 17.96 1.60 -12.66
CA LEU A 150 17.69 1.76 -11.23
C LEU A 150 16.21 1.98 -10.87
N ARG A 151 15.24 1.64 -11.75
CA ARG A 151 13.82 1.82 -11.49
C ARG A 151 12.99 0.62 -11.88
N ILE A 152 11.88 0.40 -11.19
CA ILE A 152 10.90 -0.62 -11.55
C ILE A 152 10.09 -0.10 -12.74
N LEU A 153 10.21 -0.75 -13.87
CA LEU A 153 9.53 -0.45 -15.12
C LEU A 153 8.81 -1.72 -15.59
N ASP A 154 7.48 -1.67 -15.70
CA ASP A 154 6.70 -2.78 -16.26
C ASP A 154 6.28 -2.46 -17.69
N ILE A 155 6.58 -3.35 -18.63
CA ILE A 155 6.13 -3.21 -20.01
C ILE A 155 4.65 -3.55 -20.08
N LYS A 156 3.81 -2.56 -20.41
CA LYS A 156 2.36 -2.75 -20.61
C LYS A 156 1.99 -3.15 -22.01
N SER A 157 2.58 -2.46 -22.98
CA SER A 157 2.35 -2.77 -24.40
C SER A 157 3.58 -2.46 -25.22
N MET A 158 3.72 -3.18 -26.32
CA MET A 158 4.74 -2.93 -27.32
C MET A 158 4.17 -3.18 -28.72
N LYS A 159 4.31 -2.19 -29.59
CA LYS A 159 3.95 -2.29 -30.99
C LYS A 159 5.21 -2.22 -31.83
N LEU A 160 5.30 -3.08 -32.82
CA LEU A 160 6.41 -3.20 -33.74
C LEU A 160 5.93 -2.97 -35.17
N SER A 161 6.56 -2.07 -35.89
CA SER A 161 6.29 -1.79 -37.29
C SER A 161 7.59 -1.84 -38.10
N ALA A 162 7.58 -2.60 -39.18
CA ALA A 162 8.73 -2.65 -40.08
C ALA A 162 8.80 -1.34 -40.87
N LYS A 163 10.00 -0.73 -40.95
CA LYS A 163 10.29 0.46 -41.80
C LYS A 163 11.08 0.10 -43.00
N GLU A 164 12.33 -0.24 -42.80
CA GLU A 164 13.30 -0.61 -43.86
C GLU A 164 13.91 -1.97 -43.53
N THR A 165 14.71 -2.49 -44.45
CA THR A 165 15.37 -3.78 -44.22
C THR A 165 16.25 -3.74 -42.98
N GLY A 166 15.82 -4.45 -41.93
CA GLY A 166 16.55 -4.56 -40.66
C GLY A 166 16.30 -3.44 -39.64
N VAL A 167 15.46 -2.44 -39.97
CA VAL A 167 15.06 -1.37 -39.05
C VAL A 167 13.56 -1.46 -38.74
N TYR A 168 13.23 -1.35 -37.47
CA TYR A 168 11.86 -1.42 -36.98
C TYR A 168 11.56 -0.20 -36.13
N SER A 169 10.33 0.26 -36.20
CA SER A 169 9.78 1.28 -35.28
C SER A 169 9.11 0.57 -34.12
N TYR A 170 9.54 0.93 -32.92
CA TYR A 170 9.00 0.42 -31.66
C TYR A 170 8.20 1.51 -30.98
N ASP A 171 6.96 1.22 -30.64
CA ASP A 171 6.13 2.03 -29.73
C ASP A 171 5.97 1.23 -28.45
N VAL A 172 6.51 1.72 -27.33
CA VAL A 172 6.56 0.99 -26.07
C VAL A 172 5.86 1.80 -24.99
N GLU A 173 5.04 1.11 -24.20
CA GLU A 173 4.38 1.68 -23.02
C GLU A 173 4.90 0.97 -21.77
N PHE A 174 5.39 1.76 -20.82
CA PHE A 174 5.84 1.30 -19.51
C PHE A 174 4.93 1.85 -18.41
N GLU A 175 4.67 1.05 -17.39
CA GLU A 175 4.17 1.53 -16.11
C GLU A 175 5.33 1.72 -15.15
N VAL A 176 5.36 2.86 -14.50
CA VAL A 176 6.36 3.25 -13.49
C VAL A 176 5.67 3.45 -12.16
N TYR A 177 6.40 3.20 -11.07
CA TYR A 177 5.87 3.23 -9.71
C TYR A 177 6.67 4.15 -8.82
N TRP A 178 5.99 4.77 -7.83
CA TRP A 178 6.62 5.54 -6.75
C TRP A 178 5.80 5.44 -5.47
N LEU A 179 6.40 5.76 -4.33
CA LEU A 179 5.71 5.78 -3.04
C LEU A 179 4.76 6.98 -2.95
N LYS A 180 3.69 6.79 -2.16
CA LYS A 180 2.69 7.85 -1.94
C LYS A 180 3.01 8.58 -0.64
#